data_6213966c13e97cb25afb428fe8b6cabe
#
_entry.id   6213966c13e97cb25afb428fe8b6cabe
#
_cell.length_a   1.000
_cell.length_b   1.000
_cell.length_c   1.000
_cell.angle_alpha   90.00
_cell.angle_beta   90.00
_cell.angle_gamma   90.00
#
_symmetry.space_group_name_H-M   'P 1'
#
loop_
_entity.id
_entity.type
_entity.pdbx_description
1 polymer ?
#
loop_
_entity_poly.entity_id
_entity_poly.type
_entity_poly.pdbx_seq_one_letter_code
_entity_poly.pdbx_strand_id
1 'polypeptide(L)'
;MTPDAIIFDFDGVIADSEIRSAELLGRTLTAAGLPTSEEEALERYTGYGRVETLAAIAARWGARVPTDMAERLAAETTIAFAQPVPAITGVEAFLARTTHLPRAIASSSSTGYIRANLDHIGIAGHFGDHIYSGREHVARSKPFPDIYLHAAAALGIAPARLLVIEDSPVGARAALAAGASVVGLTAGSHCRPALSDALAAEGVGRVFASYAALADHLGLA
;
A
#
# COMPACT_ATOMS: atom_id res chain seq x y z
N MET A 1 -20.12 1.86 12.41
CA MET A 1 -20.38 0.42 12.24
C MET A 1 -19.09 -0.30 12.62
N THR A 2 -19.14 -1.30 13.49
CA THR A 2 -17.96 -2.11 13.84
C THR A 2 -17.69 -3.07 12.69
N PRO A 3 -16.47 -3.09 12.11
CA PRO A 3 -16.16 -4.01 11.03
C PRO A 3 -16.05 -5.46 11.55
N ASP A 4 -16.29 -6.42 10.68
CA ASP A 4 -16.11 -7.85 11.01
C ASP A 4 -14.67 -8.32 10.76
N ALA A 5 -13.91 -7.62 9.92
CA ALA A 5 -12.49 -7.85 9.68
C ALA A 5 -11.82 -6.58 9.17
N ILE A 6 -10.48 -6.56 9.26
CA ILE A 6 -9.65 -5.46 8.77
C ILE A 6 -8.71 -5.99 7.69
N ILE A 7 -8.69 -5.32 6.54
CA ILE A 7 -7.68 -5.54 5.51
C ILE A 7 -6.76 -4.33 5.49
N PHE A 8 -5.47 -4.60 5.57
CA PHE A 8 -4.42 -3.58 5.51
C PHE A 8 -3.81 -3.56 4.12
N ASP A 9 -3.57 -2.39 3.56
CA ASP A 9 -2.46 -2.27 2.63
C ASP A 9 -1.14 -2.52 3.38
N PHE A 10 -0.04 -2.66 2.65
CA PHE A 10 1.25 -2.94 3.27
C PHE A 10 2.18 -1.73 3.24
N ASP A 11 2.52 -1.25 2.05
CA ASP A 11 3.44 -0.13 1.85
C ASP A 11 2.75 1.18 2.24
N GLY A 12 3.36 1.99 3.11
CA GLY A 12 2.76 3.22 3.64
C GLY A 12 1.71 3.03 4.74
N VAL A 13 1.23 1.79 4.96
CA VAL A 13 0.29 1.43 6.03
C VAL A 13 0.96 0.63 7.13
N ILE A 14 1.60 -0.49 6.82
CA ILE A 14 2.34 -1.32 7.79
C ILE A 14 3.83 -0.99 7.76
N ALA A 15 4.41 -0.91 6.56
CA ALA A 15 5.83 -0.64 6.31
C ALA A 15 6.02 0.78 5.78
N ASP A 16 6.96 1.54 6.36
CA ASP A 16 7.28 2.91 5.94
C ASP A 16 8.28 2.89 4.77
N SER A 17 7.83 2.41 3.62
CA SER A 17 8.64 2.08 2.45
C SER A 17 8.58 3.12 1.33
N GLU A 18 7.57 4.00 1.31
CA GLU A 18 7.25 4.84 0.18
C GLU A 18 8.33 5.90 -0.13
N ILE A 19 8.96 6.50 0.90
CA ILE A 19 10.10 7.41 0.68
C ILE A 19 11.24 6.69 -0.06
N ARG A 20 11.60 5.48 0.41
CA ARG A 20 12.66 4.68 -0.22
C ARG A 20 12.29 4.31 -1.66
N SER A 21 11.03 3.99 -1.92
CA SER A 21 10.51 3.71 -3.27
C SER A 21 10.64 4.93 -4.18
N ALA A 22 10.27 6.10 -3.69
CA ALA A 22 10.32 7.35 -4.45
C ALA A 22 11.76 7.80 -4.75
N GLU A 23 12.65 7.76 -3.76
CA GLU A 23 14.09 8.02 -3.93
C GLU A 23 14.70 7.13 -5.00
N LEU A 24 14.43 5.82 -4.91
CA LEU A 24 14.90 4.84 -5.88
C LEU A 24 14.38 5.16 -7.29
N LEU A 25 13.09 5.39 -7.40
CA LEU A 25 12.44 5.65 -8.70
C LEU A 25 12.97 6.95 -9.33
N GLY A 26 13.01 8.05 -8.56
CA GLY A 26 13.52 9.34 -9.02
C GLY A 26 14.97 9.23 -9.49
N ARG A 27 15.84 8.57 -8.71
CA ARG A 27 17.24 8.33 -9.05
C ARG A 27 17.37 7.49 -10.33
N THR A 28 16.64 6.38 -10.42
CA THR A 28 16.72 5.45 -11.58
C THR A 28 16.24 6.13 -12.85
N LEU A 29 15.12 6.87 -12.79
CA LEU A 29 14.61 7.61 -13.95
C LEU A 29 15.57 8.72 -14.37
N THR A 30 16.09 9.51 -13.43
CA THR A 30 17.05 10.58 -13.74
C THR A 30 18.33 10.02 -14.37
N ALA A 31 18.87 8.93 -13.85
CA ALA A 31 20.03 8.24 -14.44
C ALA A 31 19.76 7.70 -15.86
N ALA A 32 18.51 7.41 -16.18
CA ALA A 32 18.08 7.00 -17.51
C ALA A 32 17.76 8.18 -18.47
N GLY A 33 18.06 9.41 -18.07
CA GLY A 33 17.77 10.62 -18.87
C GLY A 33 16.33 11.09 -18.82
N LEU A 34 15.57 10.67 -17.80
CA LEU A 34 14.17 11.02 -17.53
C LEU A 34 14.09 11.82 -16.21
N PRO A 35 14.44 13.12 -16.18
CA PRO A 35 14.55 13.91 -14.94
C PRO A 35 13.28 13.80 -14.09
N THR A 36 13.41 13.23 -12.88
CA THR A 36 12.31 13.02 -11.96
C THR A 36 12.83 13.20 -10.55
N SER A 37 12.28 14.17 -9.80
CA SER A 37 12.61 14.37 -8.39
C SER A 37 11.92 13.32 -7.51
N GLU A 38 12.39 13.17 -6.27
CA GLU A 38 11.73 12.32 -5.26
C GLU A 38 10.28 12.78 -5.03
N GLU A 39 10.07 14.09 -4.86
CA GLU A 39 8.73 14.66 -4.65
C GLU A 39 7.80 14.34 -5.81
N GLU A 40 8.27 14.47 -7.04
CA GLU A 40 7.52 14.13 -8.23
C GLU A 40 7.27 12.61 -8.34
N ALA A 41 8.21 11.79 -7.86
CA ALA A 41 8.02 10.34 -7.80
C ALA A 41 6.95 9.96 -6.77
N LEU A 42 6.93 10.59 -5.60
CA LEU A 42 5.89 10.42 -4.59
C LEU A 42 4.51 10.82 -5.12
N GLU A 43 4.38 11.98 -5.74
CA GLU A 43 3.10 12.46 -6.24
C GLU A 43 2.49 11.58 -7.33
N ARG A 44 3.34 11.02 -8.21
CA ARG A 44 2.87 10.37 -9.43
C ARG A 44 2.74 8.86 -9.36
N TYR A 45 3.53 8.22 -8.49
CA TYR A 45 3.71 6.77 -8.56
C TYR A 45 3.41 6.04 -7.24
N THR A 46 3.15 6.75 -6.14
CA THR A 46 2.77 6.13 -4.85
C THR A 46 1.52 5.26 -5.00
N GLY A 47 1.56 4.06 -4.42
CA GLY A 47 0.48 3.09 -4.46
C GLY A 47 0.39 2.27 -5.74
N TYR A 48 1.17 2.59 -6.78
CA TYR A 48 1.22 1.79 -8.00
C TYR A 48 2.05 0.52 -7.84
N GLY A 49 1.56 -0.57 -8.46
CA GLY A 49 2.38 -1.75 -8.71
C GLY A 49 3.40 -1.51 -9.82
N ARG A 50 4.31 -2.48 -10.04
CA ARG A 50 5.35 -2.36 -11.08
C ARG A 50 4.80 -2.11 -12.48
N VAL A 51 3.73 -2.80 -12.86
CA VAL A 51 3.12 -2.70 -14.20
C VAL A 51 2.53 -1.31 -14.40
N GLU A 52 1.80 -0.82 -13.42
CA GLU A 52 1.17 0.50 -13.43
C GLU A 52 2.22 1.62 -13.42
N THR A 53 3.29 1.46 -12.64
CA THR A 53 4.43 2.40 -12.63
C THR A 53 5.09 2.49 -14.00
N LEU A 54 5.39 1.35 -14.63
CA LEU A 54 5.98 1.33 -15.98
C LEU A 54 5.04 1.94 -17.03
N ALA A 55 3.74 1.66 -16.94
CA ALA A 55 2.74 2.26 -17.82
C ALA A 55 2.67 3.78 -17.65
N ALA A 56 2.70 4.28 -16.42
CA ALA A 56 2.71 5.72 -16.13
C ALA A 56 4.00 6.41 -16.61
N ILE A 57 5.16 5.75 -16.47
CA ILE A 57 6.43 6.22 -17.02
C ILE A 57 6.34 6.31 -18.56
N ALA A 58 5.84 5.26 -19.20
CA ALA A 58 5.68 5.23 -20.66
C ALA A 58 4.71 6.31 -21.16
N ALA A 59 3.60 6.52 -20.46
CA ALA A 59 2.64 7.56 -20.79
C ALA A 59 3.24 8.98 -20.69
N ARG A 60 4.12 9.21 -19.71
CA ARG A 60 4.77 10.51 -19.51
C ARG A 60 5.92 10.78 -20.49
N TRP A 61 6.76 9.79 -20.69
CA TRP A 61 8.05 9.98 -21.37
C TRP A 61 8.10 9.44 -22.79
N GLY A 62 7.10 8.61 -23.19
CA GLY A 62 6.98 8.06 -24.55
C GLY A 62 8.23 7.34 -25.03
N ALA A 63 8.67 7.66 -26.25
CA ALA A 63 9.82 7.05 -26.87
C ALA A 63 11.19 7.35 -26.19
N ARG A 64 11.22 8.23 -25.20
CA ARG A 64 12.42 8.50 -24.39
C ARG A 64 12.72 7.41 -23.36
N VAL A 65 11.75 6.56 -23.04
CA VAL A 65 11.92 5.48 -22.06
C VAL A 65 12.82 4.41 -22.65
N PRO A 66 13.95 4.07 -21.99
CA PRO A 66 14.80 2.97 -22.43
C PRO A 66 14.04 1.63 -22.44
N THR A 67 14.36 0.78 -23.40
CA THR A 67 13.71 -0.54 -23.53
C THR A 67 13.99 -1.48 -22.35
N ASP A 68 15.09 -1.27 -21.64
CA ASP A 68 15.52 -2.03 -20.46
C ASP A 68 15.08 -1.38 -19.13
N MET A 69 14.13 -0.43 -19.15
CA MET A 69 13.68 0.27 -17.94
C MET A 69 13.11 -0.68 -16.88
N ALA A 70 12.39 -1.71 -17.31
CA ALA A 70 11.79 -2.68 -16.39
C ALA A 70 12.87 -3.47 -15.62
N GLU A 71 13.92 -3.89 -16.31
CA GLU A 71 15.08 -4.60 -15.75
C GLU A 71 15.88 -3.68 -14.81
N ARG A 72 16.12 -2.44 -15.19
CA ARG A 72 16.79 -1.44 -14.34
C ARG A 72 16.04 -1.24 -13.03
N LEU A 73 14.74 -0.97 -13.09
CA LEU A 73 13.92 -0.80 -11.91
C LEU A 73 13.89 -2.07 -11.04
N ALA A 74 13.86 -3.24 -11.65
CA ALA A 74 13.89 -4.51 -10.91
C ALA A 74 15.22 -4.69 -10.16
N ALA A 75 16.35 -4.43 -10.81
CA ALA A 75 17.68 -4.53 -10.21
C ALA A 75 17.85 -3.54 -9.05
N GLU A 76 17.51 -2.27 -9.28
CA GLU A 76 17.61 -1.24 -8.25
C GLU A 76 16.66 -1.51 -7.07
N THR A 77 15.44 -2.01 -7.32
CA THR A 77 14.50 -2.40 -6.26
C THR A 77 15.09 -3.52 -5.41
N THR A 78 15.70 -4.53 -6.03
CA THR A 78 16.35 -5.63 -5.30
C THR A 78 17.43 -5.12 -4.37
N ILE A 79 18.26 -4.17 -4.81
CA ILE A 79 19.32 -3.56 -4.00
C ILE A 79 18.73 -2.69 -2.88
N ALA A 80 17.81 -1.80 -3.21
CA ALA A 80 17.26 -0.83 -2.25
C ALA A 80 16.46 -1.52 -1.12
N PHE A 81 15.79 -2.62 -1.44
CA PHE A 81 14.98 -3.40 -0.49
C PHE A 81 15.66 -4.68 -0.01
N ALA A 82 16.99 -4.81 -0.17
CA ALA A 82 17.78 -5.85 0.47
C ALA A 82 17.79 -5.72 2.00
N GLN A 83 17.61 -4.50 2.52
CA GLN A 83 17.45 -4.22 3.94
C GLN A 83 15.97 -4.00 4.27
N PRO A 84 15.49 -4.49 5.41
CA PRO A 84 14.12 -4.25 5.87
C PRO A 84 13.80 -2.76 5.98
N VAL A 85 12.52 -2.44 5.94
CA VAL A 85 12.00 -1.08 6.16
C VAL A 85 11.39 -0.96 7.55
N PRO A 86 11.38 0.24 8.16
CA PRO A 86 10.75 0.45 9.46
C PRO A 86 9.23 0.23 9.37
N ALA A 87 8.63 -0.13 10.52
CA ALA A 87 7.19 -0.16 10.65
C ALA A 87 6.61 1.26 10.71
N ILE A 88 5.39 1.44 10.22
CA ILE A 88 4.60 2.65 10.50
C ILE A 88 4.34 2.73 12.02
N THR A 89 4.61 3.92 12.58
CA THR A 89 4.49 4.15 14.02
C THR A 89 3.08 3.81 14.52
N GLY A 90 3.02 2.96 15.54
CA GLY A 90 1.77 2.57 16.22
C GLY A 90 1.04 1.37 15.61
N VAL A 91 1.52 0.78 14.51
CA VAL A 91 0.90 -0.41 13.90
C VAL A 91 0.84 -1.59 14.87
N GLU A 92 1.91 -1.87 15.61
CA GLU A 92 1.97 -2.97 16.58
C GLU A 92 0.92 -2.82 17.68
N ALA A 93 0.80 -1.61 18.26
CA ALA A 93 -0.18 -1.32 19.28
C ALA A 93 -1.63 -1.44 18.75
N PHE A 94 -1.87 -1.03 17.51
CA PHE A 94 -3.15 -1.19 16.84
C PHE A 94 -3.49 -2.66 16.60
N LEU A 95 -2.53 -3.45 16.14
CA LEU A 95 -2.69 -4.89 15.95
C LEU A 95 -2.98 -5.61 17.27
N ALA A 96 -2.34 -5.21 18.37
CA ALA A 96 -2.61 -5.76 19.69
C ALA A 96 -4.05 -5.50 20.19
N ARG A 97 -4.61 -4.32 19.87
CA ARG A 97 -5.99 -3.95 20.23
C ARG A 97 -7.07 -4.59 19.35
N THR A 98 -6.70 -5.08 18.18
CA THR A 98 -7.63 -5.67 17.19
C THR A 98 -7.52 -7.19 17.07
N THR A 99 -6.97 -7.88 18.07
CA THR A 99 -6.76 -9.34 18.05
C THR A 99 -8.04 -10.16 17.89
N HIS A 100 -9.18 -9.60 18.24
CA HIS A 100 -10.49 -10.22 18.13
C HIS A 100 -11.07 -10.18 16.70
N LEU A 101 -10.45 -9.43 15.79
CA LEU A 101 -10.90 -9.31 14.37
C LEU A 101 -10.00 -10.13 13.45
N PRO A 102 -10.57 -10.90 12.51
CA PRO A 102 -9.81 -11.43 11.38
C PRO A 102 -9.09 -10.33 10.61
N ARG A 103 -7.91 -10.63 10.09
CA ARG A 103 -7.07 -9.67 9.39
C ARG A 103 -6.44 -10.26 8.15
N ALA A 104 -6.22 -9.42 7.15
CA ALA A 104 -5.46 -9.75 5.96
C ALA A 104 -4.61 -8.58 5.51
N ILE A 105 -3.61 -8.86 4.70
CA ILE A 105 -2.86 -7.89 3.92
C ILE A 105 -3.25 -8.05 2.45
N ALA A 106 -3.51 -6.92 1.78
CA ALA A 106 -3.78 -6.84 0.34
C ALA A 106 -2.93 -5.74 -0.29
N SER A 107 -1.81 -6.11 -0.91
CA SER A 107 -0.77 -5.18 -1.36
C SER A 107 -0.42 -5.37 -2.84
N SER A 108 0.16 -4.33 -3.45
CA SER A 108 0.80 -4.40 -4.77
C SER A 108 2.20 -5.02 -4.72
N SER A 109 2.76 -5.26 -3.54
CA SER A 109 4.07 -5.88 -3.32
C SER A 109 4.01 -7.41 -3.38
N SER A 110 5.16 -8.09 -3.58
CA SER A 110 5.23 -9.55 -3.59
C SER A 110 5.07 -10.14 -2.18
N THR A 111 4.50 -11.34 -2.09
CA THR A 111 4.33 -12.02 -0.79
C THR A 111 5.65 -12.27 -0.07
N GLY A 112 6.71 -12.57 -0.81
CA GLY A 112 8.05 -12.77 -0.24
C GLY A 112 8.60 -11.51 0.44
N TYR A 113 8.43 -10.34 -0.20
CA TYR A 113 8.82 -9.06 0.37
C TYR A 113 7.99 -8.72 1.62
N ILE A 114 6.67 -8.90 1.54
CA ILE A 114 5.77 -8.63 2.67
C ILE A 114 6.16 -9.50 3.87
N ARG A 115 6.30 -10.81 3.69
CA ARG A 115 6.66 -11.75 4.76
C ARG A 115 8.00 -11.41 5.41
N ALA A 116 9.03 -11.14 4.61
CA ALA A 116 10.35 -10.78 5.13
C ALA A 116 10.33 -9.55 6.04
N ASN A 117 9.54 -8.53 5.67
CA ASN A 117 9.39 -7.33 6.51
C ASN A 117 8.51 -7.57 7.75
N LEU A 118 7.42 -8.34 7.64
CA LEU A 118 6.59 -8.71 8.79
C LEU A 118 7.39 -9.51 9.82
N ASP A 119 8.24 -10.43 9.37
CA ASP A 119 9.13 -11.22 10.24
C ASP A 119 10.16 -10.31 10.93
N HIS A 120 10.75 -9.36 10.18
CA HIS A 120 11.69 -8.39 10.74
C HIS A 120 11.04 -7.49 11.80
N ILE A 121 9.82 -7.00 11.53
CA ILE A 121 9.06 -6.17 12.46
C ILE A 121 8.53 -7.00 13.66
N GLY A 122 8.41 -8.33 13.52
CA GLY A 122 7.92 -9.23 14.56
C GLY A 122 6.39 -9.36 14.65
N ILE A 123 5.68 -9.01 13.57
CA ILE A 123 4.19 -8.98 13.54
C ILE A 123 3.56 -10.01 12.58
N ALA A 124 4.36 -10.88 11.97
CA ALA A 124 3.87 -11.88 11.01
C ALA A 124 2.73 -12.75 11.56
N GLY A 125 2.81 -13.13 12.85
CA GLY A 125 1.80 -13.94 13.53
C GLY A 125 0.40 -13.33 13.57
N HIS A 126 0.27 -12.03 13.34
CA HIS A 126 -1.03 -11.35 13.31
C HIS A 126 -1.84 -11.63 12.03
N PHE A 127 -1.19 -12.08 10.96
CA PHE A 127 -1.82 -12.25 9.64
C PHE A 127 -1.86 -13.71 9.18
N GLY A 128 -0.99 -14.57 9.72
CA GLY A 128 -0.92 -15.98 9.32
C GLY A 128 -0.73 -16.14 7.80
N ASP A 129 -1.65 -16.88 7.17
CA ASP A 129 -1.64 -17.12 5.73
C ASP A 129 -2.41 -16.04 4.93
N HIS A 130 -3.05 -15.08 5.59
CA HIS A 130 -3.86 -14.05 4.93
C HIS A 130 -3.01 -12.87 4.42
N ILE A 131 -2.03 -13.17 3.56
CA ILE A 131 -1.14 -12.21 2.92
C ILE A 131 -1.30 -12.35 1.41
N TYR A 132 -1.86 -11.33 0.77
CA TYR A 132 -2.25 -11.36 -0.64
C TYR A 132 -1.53 -10.30 -1.45
N SER A 133 -0.96 -10.72 -2.58
CA SER A 133 -0.23 -9.89 -3.53
C SER A 133 -1.06 -9.68 -4.79
N GLY A 134 -1.19 -8.44 -5.23
CA GLY A 134 -1.80 -8.10 -6.52
C GLY A 134 -1.05 -8.66 -7.72
N ARG A 135 0.21 -9.09 -7.54
CA ARG A 135 1.03 -9.69 -8.60
C ARG A 135 0.86 -11.20 -8.72
N GLU A 136 0.46 -11.86 -7.64
CA GLU A 136 0.55 -13.32 -7.50
C GLU A 136 -0.82 -13.98 -7.40
N HIS A 137 -1.83 -13.27 -6.88
CA HIS A 137 -3.13 -13.86 -6.55
C HIS A 137 -4.28 -13.42 -7.46
N VAL A 138 -4.11 -12.34 -8.22
CA VAL A 138 -5.17 -11.78 -9.05
C VAL A 138 -4.67 -11.37 -10.43
N ALA A 139 -5.59 -11.28 -11.39
CA ALA A 139 -5.24 -10.91 -12.76
C ALA A 139 -5.01 -9.40 -12.92
N ARG A 140 -5.68 -8.58 -12.12
CA ARG A 140 -5.62 -7.11 -12.20
C ARG A 140 -5.30 -6.56 -10.83
N SER A 141 -4.20 -5.83 -10.75
CA SER A 141 -3.75 -5.11 -9.55
C SER A 141 -4.60 -3.86 -9.30
N LYS A 142 -4.38 -3.19 -8.15
CA LYS A 142 -4.94 -1.86 -7.88
C LYS A 142 -4.65 -0.93 -9.09
N PRO A 143 -5.61 -0.14 -9.58
CA PRO A 143 -6.86 0.30 -8.93
C PRO A 143 -8.07 -0.64 -9.12
N PHE A 144 -7.91 -1.82 -9.70
CA PHE A 144 -9.00 -2.80 -9.79
C PHE A 144 -9.29 -3.44 -8.43
N PRO A 145 -10.56 -3.82 -8.16
CA PRO A 145 -10.98 -4.31 -6.84
C PRO A 145 -10.50 -5.74 -6.51
N ASP A 146 -9.90 -6.42 -7.47
CA ASP A 146 -9.69 -7.87 -7.49
C ASP A 146 -8.96 -8.38 -6.23
N ILE A 147 -7.93 -7.67 -5.75
CA ILE A 147 -7.16 -8.10 -4.58
C ILE A 147 -7.96 -8.00 -3.28
N TYR A 148 -8.80 -6.96 -3.14
CA TYR A 148 -9.66 -6.80 -1.97
C TYR A 148 -10.82 -7.80 -1.98
N LEU A 149 -11.39 -8.10 -3.15
CA LEU A 149 -12.39 -9.16 -3.33
C LEU A 149 -11.79 -10.54 -3.03
N HIS A 150 -10.56 -10.79 -3.46
CA HIS A 150 -9.83 -12.02 -3.14
C HIS A 150 -9.62 -12.17 -1.63
N ALA A 151 -9.13 -11.14 -0.95
CA ALA A 151 -8.93 -11.16 0.49
C ALA A 151 -10.26 -11.33 1.26
N ALA A 152 -11.34 -10.66 0.83
CA ALA A 152 -12.68 -10.81 1.39
C ALA A 152 -13.17 -12.26 1.30
N ALA A 153 -13.04 -12.86 0.11
CA ALA A 153 -13.43 -14.27 -0.13
C ALA A 153 -12.63 -15.24 0.73
N ALA A 154 -11.31 -15.02 0.86
CA ALA A 154 -10.45 -15.87 1.67
C ALA A 154 -10.75 -15.77 3.17
N LEU A 155 -11.20 -14.60 3.65
CA LEU A 155 -11.67 -14.41 5.02
C LEU A 155 -13.11 -14.92 5.24
N GLY A 156 -13.85 -15.21 4.16
CA GLY A 156 -15.26 -15.59 4.23
C GLY A 156 -16.20 -14.45 4.66
N ILE A 157 -15.79 -13.19 4.42
CA ILE A 157 -16.52 -11.99 4.89
C ILE A 157 -16.94 -11.16 3.68
N ALA A 158 -18.21 -10.71 3.70
CA ALA A 158 -18.73 -9.84 2.64
C ALA A 158 -17.97 -8.49 2.62
N PRO A 159 -17.59 -7.96 1.43
CA PRO A 159 -16.85 -6.70 1.34
C PRO A 159 -17.46 -5.55 2.13
N ALA A 160 -18.78 -5.40 2.14
CA ALA A 160 -19.47 -4.33 2.86
C ALA A 160 -19.29 -4.37 4.40
N ARG A 161 -18.76 -5.47 4.94
CA ARG A 161 -18.48 -5.66 6.38
C ARG A 161 -16.98 -5.52 6.71
N LEU A 162 -16.15 -5.24 5.71
CA LEU A 162 -14.72 -5.03 5.86
C LEU A 162 -14.40 -3.56 6.10
N LEU A 163 -13.38 -3.34 6.92
CA LEU A 163 -12.65 -2.08 6.95
C LEU A 163 -11.32 -2.26 6.21
N VAL A 164 -11.05 -1.43 5.22
CA VAL A 164 -9.76 -1.35 4.57
C VAL A 164 -9.02 -0.12 5.08
N ILE A 165 -7.75 -0.29 5.45
CA ILE A 165 -6.84 0.79 5.82
C ILE A 165 -5.88 0.99 4.65
N GLU A 166 -5.87 2.20 4.09
CA GLU A 166 -5.12 2.58 2.90
C GLU A 166 -4.49 3.95 3.05
N ASP A 167 -3.35 4.16 2.39
CA ASP A 167 -2.65 5.45 2.34
C ASP A 167 -2.65 6.07 0.93
N SER A 168 -3.04 5.31 -0.09
CA SER A 168 -2.95 5.73 -1.49
C SER A 168 -4.32 5.92 -2.15
N PRO A 169 -4.47 6.93 -3.04
CA PRO A 169 -5.69 7.10 -3.84
C PRO A 169 -6.01 5.88 -4.72
N VAL A 170 -4.96 5.25 -5.25
CA VAL A 170 -5.09 4.07 -6.12
C VAL A 170 -5.65 2.87 -5.36
N GLY A 171 -5.16 2.63 -4.16
CA GLY A 171 -5.65 1.55 -3.31
C GLY A 171 -7.02 1.85 -2.73
N ALA A 172 -7.27 3.10 -2.32
CA ALA A 172 -8.59 3.54 -1.85
C ALA A 172 -9.67 3.31 -2.90
N ARG A 173 -9.40 3.69 -4.17
CA ARG A 173 -10.29 3.42 -5.31
C ARG A 173 -10.58 1.94 -5.46
N ALA A 174 -9.55 1.09 -5.38
CA ALA A 174 -9.71 -0.36 -5.50
C ALA A 174 -10.59 -0.94 -4.39
N ALA A 175 -10.36 -0.51 -3.13
CA ALA A 175 -11.12 -0.98 -1.98
C ALA A 175 -12.59 -0.51 -2.01
N LEU A 176 -12.84 0.74 -2.39
CA LEU A 176 -14.20 1.29 -2.58
C LEU A 176 -14.93 0.56 -3.71
N ALA A 177 -14.24 0.28 -4.82
CA ALA A 177 -14.80 -0.48 -5.94
C ALA A 177 -15.11 -1.94 -5.55
N ALA A 178 -14.42 -2.51 -4.56
CA ALA A 178 -14.76 -3.82 -3.97
C ALA A 178 -16.01 -3.76 -3.08
N GLY A 179 -16.50 -2.57 -2.71
CA GLY A 179 -17.63 -2.38 -1.82
C GLY A 179 -17.28 -2.38 -0.33
N ALA A 180 -16.00 -2.24 0.01
CA ALA A 180 -15.55 -2.15 1.40
C ALA A 180 -15.70 -0.74 1.98
N SER A 181 -15.76 -0.63 3.31
CA SER A 181 -15.53 0.64 4.01
C SER A 181 -14.04 0.94 4.00
N VAL A 182 -13.66 2.17 3.67
CA VAL A 182 -12.25 2.59 3.57
C VAL A 182 -11.97 3.74 4.51
N VAL A 183 -10.86 3.65 5.23
CA VAL A 183 -10.26 4.77 5.96
C VAL A 183 -8.87 5.05 5.42
N GLY A 184 -8.55 6.34 5.29
CA GLY A 184 -7.22 6.79 4.94
C GLY A 184 -6.31 6.82 6.18
N LEU A 185 -5.05 6.41 6.01
CA LEU A 185 -4.00 6.55 7.03
C LEU A 185 -2.86 7.38 6.46
N THR A 186 -2.55 8.50 7.10
CA THR A 186 -1.45 9.40 6.69
C THR A 186 -0.34 9.42 7.76
N ALA A 187 0.00 8.25 8.29
CA ALA A 187 1.02 8.08 9.33
C ALA A 187 2.43 7.82 8.76
N GLY A 188 2.55 7.52 7.47
CA GLY A 188 3.80 7.25 6.79
C GLY A 188 4.65 8.51 6.60
N SER A 189 5.97 8.36 6.55
CA SER A 189 6.93 9.47 6.40
C SER A 189 6.78 10.19 5.04
N HIS A 190 6.25 9.51 4.04
CA HIS A 190 5.96 10.06 2.71
C HIS A 190 4.74 11.00 2.68
N CYS A 191 3.85 10.92 3.68
CA CYS A 191 2.59 11.63 3.66
C CYS A 191 2.78 13.16 3.68
N ARG A 192 2.07 13.84 2.81
CA ARG A 192 2.02 15.30 2.70
C ARG A 192 0.57 15.77 2.88
N PRO A 193 0.30 17.02 3.24
CA PRO A 193 -1.08 17.52 3.45
C PRO A 193 -2.03 17.23 2.28
N ALA A 194 -1.55 17.36 1.05
CA ALA A 194 -2.33 17.08 -0.17
C ALA A 194 -2.84 15.63 -0.29
N LEU A 195 -2.21 14.68 0.41
CA LEU A 195 -2.63 13.28 0.35
C LEU A 195 -4.03 13.06 0.96
N SER A 196 -4.35 13.78 2.03
CA SER A 196 -5.69 13.73 2.64
C SER A 196 -6.77 14.19 1.67
N ASP A 197 -6.49 15.26 0.91
CA ASP A 197 -7.41 15.79 -0.11
C ASP A 197 -7.56 14.79 -1.28
N ALA A 198 -6.46 14.17 -1.69
CA ALA A 198 -6.47 13.17 -2.75
C ALA A 198 -7.26 11.91 -2.35
N LEU A 199 -7.13 11.43 -1.11
CA LEU A 199 -7.93 10.34 -0.58
C LEU A 199 -9.42 10.71 -0.49
N ALA A 200 -9.74 11.93 -0.03
CA ALA A 200 -11.10 12.42 0.02
C ALA A 200 -11.73 12.53 -1.39
N ALA A 201 -10.97 12.93 -2.39
CA ALA A 201 -11.41 12.98 -3.79
C ALA A 201 -11.79 11.60 -4.36
N GLU A 202 -11.18 10.52 -3.87
CA GLU A 202 -11.58 9.14 -4.21
C GLU A 202 -12.84 8.67 -3.47
N GLY A 203 -13.36 9.45 -2.51
CA GLY A 203 -14.54 9.09 -1.72
C GLY A 203 -14.23 8.52 -0.34
N VAL A 204 -12.98 8.59 0.12
CA VAL A 204 -12.61 8.19 1.48
C VAL A 204 -13.20 9.20 2.47
N GLY A 205 -14.17 8.75 3.27
CA GLY A 205 -14.91 9.62 4.18
C GLY A 205 -14.12 10.06 5.43
N ARG A 206 -13.05 9.36 5.78
CA ARG A 206 -12.22 9.66 6.97
C ARG A 206 -10.76 9.33 6.73
N VAL A 207 -9.90 10.26 7.12
CA VAL A 207 -8.44 10.11 7.05
C VAL A 207 -7.87 10.36 8.45
N PHE A 208 -6.97 9.48 8.89
CA PHE A 208 -6.36 9.53 10.22
C PHE A 208 -4.84 9.74 10.10
N ALA A 209 -4.30 10.64 10.89
CA ALA A 209 -2.87 10.93 10.90
C ALA A 209 -2.06 9.91 11.73
N SER A 210 -2.72 8.98 12.43
CA SER A 210 -2.04 7.97 13.25
C SER A 210 -2.95 6.78 13.53
N TYR A 211 -2.34 5.63 13.84
CA TYR A 211 -3.05 4.47 14.35
C TYR A 211 -3.77 4.71 15.66
N ALA A 212 -3.24 5.61 16.54
CA ALA A 212 -3.90 5.97 17.77
C ALA A 212 -5.25 6.65 17.50
N ALA A 213 -5.27 7.65 16.61
CA ALA A 213 -6.52 8.34 16.23
C ALA A 213 -7.53 7.39 15.56
N LEU A 214 -7.05 6.43 14.76
CA LEU A 214 -7.91 5.40 14.17
C LEU A 214 -8.48 4.46 15.25
N ALA A 215 -7.65 4.03 16.21
CA ALA A 215 -8.10 3.18 17.32
C ALA A 215 -9.16 3.86 18.17
N ASP A 216 -8.96 5.14 18.51
CA ASP A 216 -9.95 5.94 19.26
C ASP A 216 -11.27 6.06 18.49
N HIS A 217 -11.19 6.28 17.17
CA HIS A 217 -12.39 6.33 16.31
C HIS A 217 -13.17 5.01 16.29
N LEU A 218 -12.47 3.88 16.32
CA LEU A 218 -13.08 2.54 16.35
C LEU A 218 -13.55 2.13 17.76
N GLY A 219 -13.30 2.95 18.80
CA GLY A 219 -13.64 2.64 20.18
C GLY A 219 -12.80 1.51 20.78
N LEU A 220 -11.59 1.32 20.29
CA LEU A 220 -10.65 0.31 20.79
C LEU A 220 -9.94 0.86 22.04
N ALA A 221 -10.21 0.25 23.18
CA ALA A 221 -9.59 0.61 24.46
C ALA A 221 -8.14 0.10 24.56
#